data_1c90343eb4fead97f8f6767da5d3219e
#
_entry.id   1c90343eb4fead97f8f6767da5d3219e
#
_cell.length_a   1.000
_cell.length_b   1.000
_cell.length_c   1.000
_cell.angle_alpha   90.00
_cell.angle_beta   90.00
_cell.angle_gamma   90.00
#
_symmetry.space_group_name_H-M   'P 1'
#
loop_
_entity.id
_entity.type
_entity.pdbx_description
1 polymer ?
#
loop_
_entity_poly.entity_id
_entity_poly.type
_entity_poly.pdbx_seq_one_letter_code
_entity_poly.pdbx_strand_id
1 'polypeptide(L)'
;MKNNNKFRGSGIKNCLMKNRKSSINTLASKLLLLALFCFTQSLSIAQVANSSPYSRYGIGDLSGRGFAQGFAMGGTNIALQNDSTPIFFINSGNPASYSNIRLTTAELGQKFNRIKLQSSGAEKIINNASLAYLSLAFPIKKWWGASIGLIPYSSVGYKVSDHQEINNIGGVDFLYEGYGGVNQVYFGNGFKPLFGLPQQFLNSKRFNRLKEEKKFAKNNQILRRKKSLQSLALGLNASYMFGNIDNVRRSVFPFNSSAFNARAGTITRIGDFNFDYGAQYSYGIDSIKGRNLKEKVKLLFGATFSTQTNMTAKIDSLSYTYFINSLGYEVGKDTIQNIQGVKGEIQLPLSYGFGLAIKKGDKWLIAGDFAAQQWSTYKAFNKTQDLKNSFRVSLGTQYVPNSKANGKGNYLKRIYYRAGLRYSQTMLELKNTSLTEYGFSFGLGLPVGRSFLLQNFSLVNIGIEIGNRGTLSNGLIKEQFLRATIGFTINDRWFVKSKFD
;
A
#
# COMPACT_ATOMS: atom_id res chain seq x y z
N MET A 1 57.08 35.79 37.30
CA MET A 1 57.16 34.67 36.37
C MET A 1 55.72 34.08 36.28
N LYS A 2 55.02 34.43 35.20
CA LYS A 2 53.66 33.85 34.87
C LYS A 2 53.93 32.83 33.78
N ASN A 3 53.52 31.60 34.00
CA ASN A 3 53.64 30.58 32.97
C ASN A 3 52.24 30.07 32.49
N ASN A 4 52.16 30.03 31.20
CA ASN A 4 51.05 29.58 30.34
C ASN A 4 50.67 28.13 30.55
N ASN A 5 49.38 27.84 30.68
CA ASN A 5 48.79 26.55 30.31
C ASN A 5 47.31 26.73 29.91
N LYS A 6 47.10 27.24 28.71
CA LYS A 6 45.82 27.17 27.98
C LYS A 6 46.13 26.81 26.54
N PHE A 7 46.14 25.53 26.20
CA PHE A 7 45.95 25.05 24.83
C PHE A 7 46.14 23.51 24.77
N ARG A 8 45.13 22.77 25.24
CA ARG A 8 45.04 21.32 24.88
C ARG A 8 43.62 20.71 24.96
N GLY A 9 42.56 21.50 24.97
CA GLY A 9 41.20 20.97 25.13
C GLY A 9 40.34 20.94 23.84
N SER A 10 40.68 21.63 22.78
CA SER A 10 39.83 21.79 21.60
C SER A 10 40.05 20.74 20.49
N GLY A 11 41.27 20.17 20.40
CA GLY A 11 41.58 19.18 19.35
C GLY A 11 40.93 17.83 19.54
N ILE A 12 40.77 17.37 20.78
CA ILE A 12 40.22 16.04 21.07
C ILE A 12 38.70 16.00 20.84
N LYS A 13 37.95 17.09 21.17
CA LYS A 13 36.52 17.18 20.91
C LYS A 13 36.18 17.20 19.42
N ASN A 14 36.99 17.86 18.60
CA ASN A 14 36.79 17.93 17.16
C ASN A 14 37.13 16.61 16.45
N CYS A 15 38.15 15.87 16.93
CA CYS A 15 38.51 14.55 16.39
C CYS A 15 37.44 13.49 16.72
N LEU A 16 36.86 13.49 17.94
CA LEU A 16 35.78 12.60 18.35
C LEU A 16 34.46 12.90 17.62
N MET A 17 34.18 14.17 17.31
CA MET A 17 33.01 14.53 16.50
C MET A 17 33.15 14.18 15.02
N LYS A 18 34.36 14.29 14.45
CA LYS A 18 34.66 13.93 13.06
C LYS A 18 34.55 12.40 12.85
N ASN A 19 35.08 11.60 13.77
CA ASN A 19 34.96 10.15 13.73
C ASN A 19 33.54 9.65 13.95
N ARG A 20 32.70 10.34 14.75
CA ARG A 20 31.29 10.01 14.94
C ARG A 20 30.42 10.31 13.68
N LYS A 21 30.75 11.39 12.95
CA LYS A 21 30.05 11.70 11.68
C LYS A 21 30.38 10.68 10.59
N SER A 22 31.63 10.21 10.53
CA SER A 22 32.06 9.19 9.54
C SER A 22 31.36 7.83 9.80
N SER A 23 31.21 7.42 11.06
CA SER A 23 30.58 6.12 11.38
C SER A 23 29.05 6.07 11.15
N ILE A 24 28.38 7.22 11.26
CA ILE A 24 26.93 7.30 11.00
C ILE A 24 26.65 7.32 9.50
N ASN A 25 27.45 8.02 8.73
CA ASN A 25 27.35 8.00 7.26
C ASN A 25 27.70 6.62 6.70
N THR A 26 28.65 5.89 7.31
CA THR A 26 28.97 4.51 6.94
C THR A 26 27.86 3.51 7.29
N LEU A 27 27.11 3.70 8.36
CA LEU A 27 25.98 2.83 8.70
C LEU A 27 24.79 3.07 7.77
N ALA A 28 24.47 4.33 7.50
CA ALA A 28 23.42 4.71 6.56
C ALA A 28 23.74 4.26 5.12
N SER A 29 25.00 4.41 4.69
CA SER A 29 25.43 3.91 3.38
C SER A 29 25.45 2.38 3.31
N LYS A 30 25.82 1.67 4.38
CA LYS A 30 25.74 0.21 4.45
C LYS A 30 24.29 -0.30 4.41
N LEU A 31 23.36 0.38 5.09
CA LEU A 31 21.94 0.08 5.02
C LEU A 31 21.36 0.37 3.64
N LEU A 32 21.77 1.46 3.01
CA LEU A 32 21.39 1.79 1.64
C LEU A 32 21.95 0.76 0.64
N LEU A 33 23.22 0.35 0.80
CA LEU A 33 23.83 -0.71 0.00
C LEU A 33 23.17 -2.06 0.24
N LEU A 34 22.80 -2.40 1.47
CA LEU A 34 22.06 -3.63 1.78
C LEU A 34 20.65 -3.61 1.16
N ALA A 35 19.98 -2.45 1.23
CA ALA A 35 18.69 -2.27 0.57
C ALA A 35 18.82 -2.37 -0.96
N LEU A 36 19.87 -1.77 -1.54
CA LEU A 36 20.16 -1.85 -2.97
C LEU A 36 20.52 -3.29 -3.38
N PHE A 37 21.29 -4.01 -2.57
CA PHE A 37 21.63 -5.41 -2.79
C PHE A 37 20.40 -6.33 -2.70
N CYS A 38 19.50 -6.14 -1.73
CA CYS A 38 18.22 -6.84 -1.67
C CYS A 38 17.33 -6.53 -2.90
N PHE A 39 17.41 -5.30 -3.42
CA PHE A 39 16.66 -4.87 -4.60
C PHE A 39 17.19 -5.53 -5.89
N THR A 40 18.52 -5.66 -6.03
CA THR A 40 19.13 -6.33 -7.21
C THR A 40 18.81 -7.82 -7.26
N GLN A 41 18.74 -8.51 -6.12
CA GLN A 41 18.31 -9.90 -6.03
C GLN A 41 16.85 -10.10 -6.48
N SER A 42 15.99 -9.12 -6.23
CA SER A 42 14.58 -9.16 -6.67
C SER A 42 14.42 -9.02 -8.19
N LEU A 43 15.32 -8.31 -8.85
CA LEU A 43 15.33 -8.18 -10.33
C LEU A 43 15.75 -9.48 -11.02
N SER A 44 16.57 -10.31 -10.36
CA SER A 44 16.99 -11.61 -10.89
C SER A 44 15.91 -12.69 -10.75
N ILE A 45 14.90 -12.50 -9.91
CA ILE A 45 13.75 -13.40 -9.74
C ILE A 45 12.55 -12.86 -10.54
N ALA A 46 12.76 -12.29 -11.72
CA ALA A 46 11.70 -11.99 -12.69
C ALA A 46 11.12 -13.27 -13.32
N GLN A 47 11.21 -14.40 -12.63
CA GLN A 47 10.44 -15.59 -12.96
C GLN A 47 8.97 -15.31 -12.67
N VAL A 48 8.14 -15.67 -13.64
CA VAL A 48 6.68 -15.65 -13.59
C VAL A 48 6.18 -15.87 -12.16
N ALA A 49 5.77 -14.80 -11.51
CA ALA A 49 5.35 -14.85 -10.12
C ALA A 49 4.01 -15.56 -10.03
N ASN A 50 4.02 -16.90 -9.94
CA ASN A 50 2.82 -17.63 -9.58
C ASN A 50 2.30 -17.08 -8.25
N SER A 51 1.08 -16.53 -8.24
CA SER A 51 0.50 -15.97 -7.03
C SER A 51 -0.68 -16.80 -6.54
N SER A 52 -1.66 -17.08 -7.41
CA SER A 52 -2.88 -17.75 -7.00
C SER A 52 -3.69 -18.19 -8.21
N PRO A 53 -4.31 -19.37 -8.22
CA PRO A 53 -5.29 -19.76 -9.24
C PRO A 53 -6.46 -18.77 -9.36
N TYR A 54 -6.82 -18.11 -8.28
CA TYR A 54 -7.89 -17.12 -8.23
C TYR A 54 -7.55 -15.80 -8.94
N SER A 55 -6.25 -15.53 -9.21
CA SER A 55 -5.82 -14.37 -9.98
C SER A 55 -6.19 -14.43 -11.47
N ARG A 56 -6.80 -15.52 -11.92
CA ARG A 56 -7.32 -15.69 -13.29
C ARG A 56 -8.48 -14.76 -13.62
N TYR A 57 -9.22 -14.31 -12.61
CA TYR A 57 -10.46 -13.56 -12.81
C TYR A 57 -10.25 -12.05 -12.74
N GLY A 58 -11.08 -11.30 -13.50
CA GLY A 58 -11.00 -9.84 -13.56
C GLY A 58 -9.67 -9.37 -14.11
N ILE A 59 -9.03 -8.48 -13.36
CA ILE A 59 -7.68 -7.96 -13.66
C ILE A 59 -6.61 -8.58 -12.76
N GLY A 60 -6.92 -9.69 -12.09
CA GLY A 60 -6.03 -10.38 -11.16
C GLY A 60 -6.29 -10.09 -9.69
N ASP A 61 -5.38 -10.57 -8.84
CA ASP A 61 -5.42 -10.31 -7.41
C ASP A 61 -5.08 -8.85 -7.11
N LEU A 62 -5.99 -8.15 -6.45
CA LEU A 62 -5.80 -6.75 -6.09
C LEU A 62 -4.77 -6.58 -4.99
N SER A 63 -3.86 -5.64 -5.16
CA SER A 63 -2.93 -5.23 -4.11
C SER A 63 -3.66 -4.43 -3.03
N GLY A 64 -3.34 -4.68 -1.76
CA GLY A 64 -3.89 -3.88 -0.66
C GLY A 64 -3.41 -2.43 -0.76
N ARG A 65 -4.30 -1.47 -0.51
CA ARG A 65 -3.94 -0.06 -0.42
C ARG A 65 -3.21 0.21 0.88
N GLY A 66 -2.19 1.04 0.86
CA GLY A 66 -1.39 1.42 2.01
C GLY A 66 -0.04 0.71 2.10
N PHE A 67 0.85 1.27 2.93
CA PHE A 67 2.25 0.86 3.05
C PHE A 67 2.47 -0.07 4.25
N ALA A 68 3.72 -0.47 4.50
CA ALA A 68 4.07 -1.49 5.50
C ALA A 68 3.46 -1.26 6.89
N GLN A 69 3.29 -0.02 7.30
CA GLN A 69 2.67 0.30 8.59
C GLN A 69 1.16 0.00 8.61
N GLY A 70 0.42 0.37 7.56
CA GLY A 70 -1.00 0.02 7.44
C GLY A 70 -1.17 -1.49 7.29
N PHE A 71 -0.31 -2.15 6.50
CA PHE A 71 -0.28 -3.60 6.36
C PHE A 71 -0.15 -4.31 7.71
N ALA A 72 0.78 -3.85 8.57
CA ALA A 72 0.98 -4.39 9.92
C ALA A 72 -0.21 -4.14 10.87
N MET A 73 -1.18 -3.32 10.47
CA MET A 73 -2.40 -2.97 11.19
C MET A 73 -3.65 -3.53 10.48
N GLY A 74 -3.56 -4.70 9.84
CA GLY A 74 -4.70 -5.31 9.13
C GLY A 74 -5.09 -4.60 7.83
N GLY A 75 -4.26 -3.72 7.30
CA GLY A 75 -4.56 -2.91 6.12
C GLY A 75 -5.36 -1.64 6.41
N THR A 76 -5.48 -1.23 7.68
CA THR A 76 -6.10 0.06 8.03
C THR A 76 -5.26 1.21 7.55
N ASN A 77 -5.88 2.18 6.85
CA ASN A 77 -5.19 3.35 6.30
C ASN A 77 -6.10 4.56 6.05
N ILE A 78 -7.43 4.40 5.97
CA ILE A 78 -8.34 5.45 5.50
C ILE A 78 -8.37 6.65 6.45
N ALA A 79 -8.39 6.41 7.77
CA ALA A 79 -8.36 7.46 8.78
C ALA A 79 -6.95 7.83 9.24
N LEU A 80 -5.91 7.06 8.85
CA LEU A 80 -4.54 7.30 9.32
C LEU A 80 -3.97 8.58 8.73
N GLN A 81 -3.45 9.45 9.58
CA GLN A 81 -2.82 10.70 9.18
C GLN A 81 -1.61 11.02 10.05
N ASN A 82 -0.67 11.76 9.47
CA ASN A 82 0.46 12.31 10.21
C ASN A 82 -0.01 13.39 11.17
N ASP A 83 0.25 13.20 12.43
CA ASP A 83 -0.17 14.11 13.48
C ASP A 83 0.83 14.13 14.61
N SER A 84 1.53 15.25 14.77
CA SER A 84 2.41 15.54 15.92
C SER A 84 3.52 14.52 16.21
N THR A 85 3.72 13.52 15.36
CA THR A 85 4.80 12.54 15.53
C THR A 85 6.09 13.05 14.88
N PRO A 86 7.26 12.69 15.41
CA PRO A 86 8.53 13.08 14.80
C PRO A 86 8.81 12.39 13.46
N ILE A 87 8.09 11.31 13.14
CA ILE A 87 8.24 10.52 11.92
C ILE A 87 6.98 10.67 11.08
N PHE A 88 7.15 11.19 9.86
CA PHE A 88 6.11 11.28 8.86
C PHE A 88 6.12 10.05 7.97
N PHE A 89 4.96 9.66 7.51
CA PHE A 89 4.76 8.55 6.60
C PHE A 89 3.83 8.94 5.45
N ILE A 90 3.94 8.25 4.34
CA ILE A 90 3.08 8.45 3.19
C ILE A 90 1.90 7.48 3.31
N ASN A 91 0.68 8.00 3.21
CA ASN A 91 -0.52 7.18 3.19
C ASN A 91 -1.23 7.33 1.85
N SER A 92 -0.86 6.50 0.88
CA SER A 92 -1.49 6.47 -0.45
C SER A 92 -2.93 5.98 -0.42
N GLY A 93 -3.35 5.32 0.65
CA GLY A 93 -4.73 4.84 0.83
C GLY A 93 -5.76 5.94 1.03
N ASN A 94 -5.31 7.16 1.45
CA ASN A 94 -6.17 8.35 1.50
C ASN A 94 -5.34 9.60 1.16
N PRO A 95 -5.51 10.20 -0.03
CA PRO A 95 -4.71 11.34 -0.48
C PRO A 95 -4.85 12.60 0.38
N ALA A 96 -5.93 12.77 1.13
CA ALA A 96 -6.09 13.89 2.06
C ALA A 96 -4.97 13.94 3.13
N SER A 97 -4.37 12.78 3.45
CA SER A 97 -3.29 12.64 4.43
C SER A 97 -2.03 13.42 4.06
N TYR A 98 -1.79 13.68 2.77
CA TYR A 98 -0.60 14.41 2.29
C TYR A 98 -0.56 15.84 2.82
N SER A 99 -1.72 16.45 3.08
CA SER A 99 -1.81 17.79 3.71
C SER A 99 -1.12 17.90 5.07
N ASN A 100 -0.84 16.78 5.72
CA ASN A 100 -0.20 16.70 7.03
C ASN A 100 1.31 16.44 6.96
N ILE A 101 1.89 16.22 5.78
CA ILE A 101 3.33 16.03 5.58
C ILE A 101 4.07 17.34 5.88
N ARG A 102 5.16 17.25 6.65
CA ARG A 102 5.97 18.41 7.06
C ARG A 102 7.44 18.28 6.73
N LEU A 103 7.88 17.08 6.42
CA LEU A 103 9.23 16.76 5.95
C LEU A 103 9.10 16.06 4.60
N THR A 104 10.10 16.19 3.74
CA THR A 104 10.21 15.32 2.58
C THR A 104 10.35 13.89 3.07
N THR A 105 9.51 13.03 2.57
CA THR A 105 9.40 11.64 3.01
C THR A 105 9.55 10.75 1.80
N ALA A 106 10.53 9.85 1.83
CA ALA A 106 10.70 8.79 0.85
C ALA A 106 10.33 7.46 1.48
N GLU A 107 9.59 6.64 0.76
CA GLU A 107 9.20 5.29 1.18
C GLU A 107 9.44 4.27 0.07
N LEU A 108 10.08 3.17 0.45
CA LEU A 108 10.31 2.00 -0.37
C LEU A 108 9.87 0.77 0.40
N GLY A 109 9.14 -0.13 -0.24
CA GLY A 109 8.70 -1.37 0.38
C GLY A 109 8.82 -2.57 -0.55
N GLN A 110 9.14 -3.72 0.04
CA GLN A 110 9.19 -5.02 -0.62
C GLN A 110 8.23 -5.97 0.08
N LYS A 111 7.56 -6.81 -0.69
CA LYS A 111 6.58 -7.80 -0.23
C LYS A 111 7.06 -9.19 -0.57
N PHE A 112 6.93 -10.10 0.38
CA PHE A 112 7.20 -11.52 0.25
C PHE A 112 5.92 -12.28 0.56
N ASN A 113 5.57 -13.26 -0.27
CA ASN A 113 4.41 -14.11 -0.05
C ASN A 113 4.83 -15.57 -0.13
N ARG A 114 4.35 -16.35 0.83
CA ARG A 114 4.37 -17.80 0.80
C ARG A 114 2.92 -18.27 0.89
N ILE A 115 2.46 -19.00 -0.12
CA ILE A 115 1.08 -19.47 -0.23
C ILE A 115 1.11 -20.99 -0.33
N LYS A 116 0.41 -21.66 0.57
CA LYS A 116 0.12 -23.08 0.50
C LYS A 116 -1.26 -23.24 -0.12
N LEU A 117 -1.29 -23.79 -1.31
CA LEU A 117 -2.50 -24.17 -2.03
C LEU A 117 -2.88 -25.59 -1.62
N GLN A 118 -4.16 -25.79 -1.32
CA GLN A 118 -4.72 -27.10 -0.99
C GLN A 118 -5.96 -27.35 -1.85
N SER A 119 -6.02 -28.51 -2.49
CA SER A 119 -7.20 -29.04 -3.18
C SER A 119 -7.51 -30.44 -2.69
N SER A 120 -8.59 -31.07 -3.14
CA SER A 120 -8.91 -32.46 -2.79
C SER A 120 -7.86 -33.41 -3.40
N GLY A 121 -6.80 -33.72 -2.67
CA GLY A 121 -5.78 -34.70 -3.06
C GLY A 121 -4.44 -34.10 -3.50
N ALA A 122 -4.25 -32.78 -3.54
CA ALA A 122 -2.99 -32.15 -3.89
C ALA A 122 -2.68 -30.91 -3.07
N GLU A 123 -1.41 -30.71 -2.77
CA GLU A 123 -0.89 -29.52 -2.11
C GLU A 123 0.29 -28.95 -2.89
N LYS A 124 0.38 -27.61 -2.94
CA LYS A 124 1.51 -26.92 -3.56
C LYS A 124 1.88 -25.67 -2.78
N ILE A 125 3.16 -25.44 -2.59
CA ILE A 125 3.69 -24.22 -1.98
C ILE A 125 4.25 -23.33 -3.07
N ILE A 126 3.88 -22.07 -3.02
CA ILE A 126 4.33 -21.00 -3.93
C ILE A 126 4.99 -19.91 -3.10
N ASN A 127 6.17 -19.47 -3.52
CA ASN A 127 6.88 -18.35 -2.93
C ASN A 127 7.06 -17.27 -4.01
N ASN A 128 6.79 -16.03 -3.67
CA ASN A 128 7.11 -14.91 -4.53
C ASN A 128 7.59 -13.69 -3.75
N ALA A 129 8.37 -12.85 -4.41
CA ALA A 129 8.80 -11.56 -3.91
C ALA A 129 8.48 -10.50 -4.96
N SER A 130 8.03 -9.34 -4.52
CA SER A 130 7.67 -8.24 -5.43
C SER A 130 7.89 -6.88 -4.77
N LEU A 131 8.00 -5.83 -5.61
CA LEU A 131 7.91 -4.46 -5.14
C LEU A 131 6.55 -4.25 -4.47
N ALA A 132 6.53 -3.70 -3.27
CA ALA A 132 5.29 -3.31 -2.61
C ALA A 132 4.90 -1.87 -2.98
N TYR A 133 5.87 -0.95 -2.93
CA TYR A 133 5.69 0.46 -3.27
C TYR A 133 7.04 1.19 -3.36
N LEU A 134 7.05 2.26 -4.14
CA LEU A 134 8.09 3.30 -4.15
C LEU A 134 7.36 4.64 -4.17
N SER A 135 7.65 5.52 -3.22
CA SER A 135 6.91 6.77 -3.11
C SER A 135 7.76 7.88 -2.51
N LEU A 136 7.51 9.11 -2.96
CA LEU A 136 8.12 10.32 -2.47
C LEU A 136 7.01 11.34 -2.18
N ALA A 137 7.06 11.99 -1.02
CA ALA A 137 6.14 13.03 -0.67
C ALA A 137 6.87 14.24 -0.09
N PHE A 138 6.35 15.41 -0.34
CA PHE A 138 6.97 16.67 0.07
C PHE A 138 5.92 17.71 0.48
N PRO A 139 6.24 18.53 1.50
CA PRO A 139 5.41 19.65 1.90
C PRO A 139 5.58 20.80 0.91
N ILE A 140 4.48 21.29 0.30
CA ILE A 140 4.50 22.49 -0.57
C ILE A 140 4.25 23.72 0.29
N LYS A 141 3.21 23.67 1.14
CA LYS A 141 2.86 24.71 2.13
C LYS A 141 2.41 24.06 3.44
N LYS A 142 2.24 24.83 4.50
CA LYS A 142 1.74 24.32 5.80
C LYS A 142 0.36 23.63 5.71
N TRP A 143 -0.37 23.84 4.65
CA TRP A 143 -1.72 23.32 4.40
C TRP A 143 -1.81 22.46 3.14
N TRP A 144 -0.71 22.31 2.38
CA TRP A 144 -0.66 21.59 1.11
C TRP A 144 0.59 20.73 1.02
N GLY A 145 0.41 19.47 0.76
CA GLY A 145 1.47 18.49 0.48
C GLY A 145 1.15 17.68 -0.76
N ALA A 146 2.17 17.19 -1.42
CA ALA A 146 2.05 16.35 -2.60
C ALA A 146 2.83 15.04 -2.43
N SER A 147 2.46 14.04 -3.20
CA SER A 147 3.14 12.75 -3.25
C SER A 147 3.15 12.21 -4.68
N ILE A 148 4.22 11.54 -5.06
CA ILE A 148 4.34 10.77 -6.29
C ILE A 148 4.83 9.38 -5.94
N GLY A 149 4.37 8.36 -6.65
CA GLY A 149 4.85 7.01 -6.41
C GLY A 149 4.41 6.00 -7.44
N LEU A 150 5.05 4.83 -7.38
CA LEU A 150 4.76 3.63 -8.15
C LEU A 150 4.27 2.55 -7.18
N ILE A 151 3.09 2.00 -7.45
CA ILE A 151 2.45 0.97 -6.63
C ILE A 151 1.86 -0.08 -7.56
N PRO A 152 2.09 -1.39 -7.33
CA PRO A 152 1.32 -2.43 -8.01
C PRO A 152 -0.16 -2.33 -7.65
N TYR A 153 -1.03 -2.34 -8.66
CA TYR A 153 -2.49 -2.30 -8.47
C TYR A 153 -3.09 -3.71 -8.42
N SER A 154 -2.67 -4.57 -9.34
CA SER A 154 -3.07 -5.98 -9.37
C SER A 154 -1.94 -6.87 -9.87
N SER A 155 -2.05 -8.17 -9.62
CA SER A 155 -1.12 -9.17 -10.14
C SER A 155 -1.86 -10.40 -10.63
N VAL A 156 -1.42 -10.93 -11.76
CA VAL A 156 -1.87 -12.20 -12.34
C VAL A 156 -0.70 -13.17 -12.30
N GLY A 157 -0.94 -14.37 -11.77
CA GLY A 157 0.08 -15.41 -11.70
C GLY A 157 -0.55 -16.76 -11.39
N TYR A 158 -0.97 -17.53 -12.39
CA TYR A 158 -1.55 -18.83 -12.18
C TYR A 158 -1.04 -19.85 -13.18
N LYS A 159 -1.02 -21.12 -12.73
CA LYS A 159 -0.81 -22.30 -13.57
C LYS A 159 -1.72 -23.40 -13.07
N VAL A 160 -2.70 -23.77 -13.87
CA VAL A 160 -3.71 -24.78 -13.58
C VAL A 160 -3.66 -25.83 -14.68
N SER A 161 -3.67 -27.10 -14.32
CA SER A 161 -3.80 -28.21 -15.25
C SER A 161 -5.09 -28.99 -14.94
N ASP A 162 -5.77 -29.41 -15.99
CA ASP A 162 -6.95 -30.28 -15.93
C ASP A 162 -6.70 -31.45 -16.89
N HIS A 163 -6.81 -32.66 -16.39
CA HIS A 163 -6.64 -33.90 -17.16
C HIS A 163 -7.99 -34.51 -17.44
N GLN A 164 -8.28 -34.76 -18.70
CA GLN A 164 -9.55 -35.34 -19.13
C GLN A 164 -9.32 -36.51 -20.08
N GLU A 165 -9.94 -37.64 -19.80
CA GLU A 165 -10.00 -38.76 -20.74
C GLU A 165 -11.06 -38.47 -21.80
N ILE A 166 -10.64 -38.39 -23.06
CA ILE A 166 -11.53 -38.17 -24.23
C ILE A 166 -11.66 -39.44 -25.01
N ASN A 167 -12.89 -39.89 -25.24
CA ASN A 167 -13.18 -41.11 -26.01
C ASN A 167 -12.49 -41.04 -27.36
N ASN A 168 -11.82 -42.14 -27.77
CA ASN A 168 -11.07 -42.33 -29.01
C ASN A 168 -9.79 -41.47 -29.15
N ILE A 169 -9.40 -40.66 -28.17
CA ILE A 169 -8.21 -39.82 -28.19
C ILE A 169 -7.25 -40.20 -27.08
N GLY A 170 -7.78 -40.57 -25.90
CA GLY A 170 -7.02 -40.80 -24.66
C GLY A 170 -6.95 -39.59 -23.76
N GLY A 171 -6.00 -39.58 -22.81
CA GLY A 171 -5.83 -38.52 -21.85
C GLY A 171 -5.32 -37.21 -22.46
N VAL A 172 -6.08 -36.14 -22.35
CA VAL A 172 -5.71 -34.81 -22.83
C VAL A 172 -5.47 -33.89 -21.63
N ASP A 173 -4.32 -33.20 -21.63
CA ASP A 173 -3.99 -32.21 -20.61
C ASP A 173 -4.36 -30.79 -21.09
N PHE A 174 -5.26 -30.15 -20.37
CA PHE A 174 -5.59 -28.74 -20.55
C PHE A 174 -4.77 -27.89 -19.57
N LEU A 175 -3.88 -27.08 -20.10
CA LEU A 175 -3.02 -26.19 -19.29
C LEU A 175 -3.49 -24.75 -19.44
N TYR A 176 -3.69 -24.09 -18.30
CA TYR A 176 -4.08 -22.68 -18.22
C TYR A 176 -2.99 -21.93 -17.44
N GLU A 177 -2.39 -20.97 -18.09
CA GLU A 177 -1.33 -20.15 -17.49
C GLU A 177 -1.67 -18.68 -17.68
N GLY A 178 -1.36 -17.86 -16.66
CA GLY A 178 -1.49 -16.43 -16.77
C GLY A 178 -0.44 -15.73 -15.94
N TYR A 179 0.03 -14.57 -16.44
CA TYR A 179 1.02 -13.76 -15.79
C TYR A 179 0.88 -12.28 -16.16
N GLY A 180 1.53 -11.43 -15.33
CA GLY A 180 1.48 -9.99 -15.49
C GLY A 180 0.68 -9.29 -14.40
N GLY A 181 -0.04 -8.25 -14.80
CA GLY A 181 -0.84 -7.42 -13.89
C GLY A 181 -0.80 -5.96 -14.24
N VAL A 182 -1.37 -5.14 -13.39
CA VAL A 182 -1.50 -3.69 -13.57
C VAL A 182 -0.73 -2.96 -12.48
N ASN A 183 0.09 -2.02 -12.88
CA ASN A 183 0.80 -1.08 -12.00
C ASN A 183 0.17 0.31 -12.12
N GLN A 184 0.40 1.17 -11.13
CA GLN A 184 0.00 2.56 -11.18
C GLN A 184 1.14 3.48 -10.76
N VAL A 185 1.38 4.52 -11.56
CA VAL A 185 2.12 5.71 -11.15
C VAL A 185 1.11 6.76 -10.77
N TYR A 186 1.17 7.24 -9.53
CA TYR A 186 0.25 8.26 -9.06
C TYR A 186 0.95 9.58 -8.76
N PHE A 187 0.24 10.67 -8.97
CA PHE A 187 0.55 11.99 -8.48
C PHE A 187 -0.59 12.46 -7.60
N GLY A 188 -0.31 12.64 -6.32
CA GLY A 188 -1.31 12.97 -5.31
C GLY A 188 -1.10 14.33 -4.70
N ASN A 189 -2.22 15.00 -4.40
CA ASN A 189 -2.26 16.27 -3.70
C ASN A 189 -3.22 16.18 -2.52
N GLY A 190 -2.80 16.72 -1.38
CA GLY A 190 -3.65 16.85 -0.20
C GLY A 190 -3.58 18.26 0.34
N PHE A 191 -4.72 18.87 0.64
CA PHE A 191 -4.80 20.23 1.11
C PHE A 191 -5.88 20.42 2.19
N LYS A 192 -5.68 21.43 3.02
CA LYS A 192 -6.63 21.86 4.04
C LYS A 192 -7.32 23.16 3.57
N PRO A 193 -8.51 23.09 2.99
CA PRO A 193 -9.15 24.25 2.35
C PRO A 193 -9.46 25.40 3.31
N LEU A 194 -9.67 25.06 4.60
CA LEU A 194 -10.01 26.04 5.62
C LEU A 194 -8.81 26.48 6.48
N PHE A 195 -7.60 26.10 6.07
CA PHE A 195 -6.38 26.53 6.75
C PHE A 195 -6.06 27.98 6.39
N GLY A 196 -5.95 28.84 7.39
CA GLY A 196 -5.56 30.24 7.17
C GLY A 196 -6.69 31.16 6.69
N LEU A 197 -7.95 30.78 6.82
CA LEU A 197 -9.04 31.76 6.76
C LEU A 197 -8.70 32.92 7.70
N PRO A 198 -8.67 34.19 7.19
CA PRO A 198 -8.04 35.29 7.87
C PRO A 198 -8.53 35.45 9.28
N GLN A 199 -7.62 35.73 10.22
CA GLN A 199 -7.96 36.23 11.56
C GLN A 199 -8.75 37.56 11.50
N GLN A 200 -8.81 38.21 10.33
CA GLN A 200 -9.62 39.40 10.11
C GLN A 200 -11.09 39.23 10.50
N PHE A 201 -11.65 38.02 10.35
CA PHE A 201 -12.96 37.69 10.91
C PHE A 201 -12.98 37.63 12.45
N LEU A 202 -11.83 37.45 13.08
CA LEU A 202 -11.68 37.40 14.55
C LEU A 202 -11.37 38.78 15.15
N ASN A 203 -10.82 39.70 14.35
CA ASN A 203 -10.40 41.03 14.76
C ASN A 203 -11.46 42.10 14.47
N SER A 204 -12.69 41.75 14.09
CA SER A 204 -13.75 42.72 13.98
C SER A 204 -13.97 43.41 15.35
N LYS A 205 -14.11 44.76 15.35
CA LYS A 205 -14.40 45.56 16.56
C LYS A 205 -15.57 44.99 17.38
N ARG A 206 -16.47 44.26 16.75
CA ARG A 206 -17.58 43.51 17.34
C ARG A 206 -17.11 42.35 18.25
N PHE A 207 -15.97 41.73 17.93
CA PHE A 207 -15.42 40.61 18.72
C PHE A 207 -14.72 41.13 20.01
N ASN A 208 -14.09 42.29 19.95
CA ASN A 208 -13.43 42.88 21.12
C ASN A 208 -14.45 43.42 22.15
N ARG A 209 -15.61 43.93 21.72
CA ARG A 209 -16.73 44.31 22.64
C ARG A 209 -17.33 43.09 23.37
N LEU A 210 -17.29 41.92 22.76
CA LEU A 210 -17.81 40.68 23.39
C LEU A 210 -16.86 40.04 24.41
N LYS A 211 -15.64 40.58 24.57
CA LYS A 211 -14.64 40.08 25.50
C LYS A 211 -14.94 40.49 26.94
N GLU A 212 -15.66 41.59 27.17
CA GLU A 212 -15.88 42.17 28.48
C GLU A 212 -17.11 41.64 29.23
N GLU A 213 -18.05 40.98 28.54
CA GLU A 213 -19.24 40.45 29.20
C GLU A 213 -19.26 38.95 29.21
N LYS A 214 -19.36 38.28 30.38
CA LYS A 214 -19.74 36.89 30.73
C LYS A 214 -19.88 35.83 29.60
N LYS A 215 -19.42 36.11 28.36
CA LYS A 215 -19.52 35.29 27.15
C LYS A 215 -18.26 34.43 26.87
N PHE A 216 -17.32 34.37 27.84
CA PHE A 216 -16.04 33.65 27.69
C PHE A 216 -16.21 32.15 27.30
N ALA A 217 -17.25 31.51 27.88
CA ALA A 217 -17.55 30.10 27.57
C ALA A 217 -18.05 29.89 26.15
N LYS A 218 -18.91 30.78 25.61
CA LYS A 218 -19.47 30.72 24.26
C LYS A 218 -18.41 31.02 23.21
N ASN A 219 -17.50 31.97 23.49
CA ASN A 219 -16.36 32.30 22.61
C ASN A 219 -15.35 31.16 22.54
N ASN A 220 -15.05 30.46 23.62
CA ASN A 220 -14.21 29.28 23.62
C ASN A 220 -14.83 28.16 22.76
N GLN A 221 -16.13 28.00 22.76
CA GLN A 221 -16.83 27.01 21.95
C GLN A 221 -16.75 27.35 20.45
N ILE A 222 -16.88 28.63 20.07
CA ILE A 222 -16.73 29.12 18.70
C ILE A 222 -15.27 28.93 18.23
N LEU A 223 -14.28 29.26 19.06
CA LEU A 223 -12.86 29.08 18.75
C LEU A 223 -12.51 27.58 18.59
N ARG A 224 -13.08 26.71 19.41
CA ARG A 224 -12.92 25.25 19.29
C ARG A 224 -13.53 24.73 18.00
N ARG A 225 -14.74 25.17 17.61
CA ARG A 225 -15.37 24.81 16.32
C ARG A 225 -14.52 25.28 15.13
N LYS A 226 -13.98 26.50 15.15
CA LYS A 226 -13.11 27.01 14.08
C LYS A 226 -11.82 26.23 13.95
N LYS A 227 -11.15 25.91 15.07
CA LYS A 227 -9.94 25.09 15.07
C LYS A 227 -10.21 23.65 14.59
N SER A 228 -11.40 23.14 14.89
CA SER A 228 -11.86 21.85 14.42
C SER A 228 -12.05 21.83 12.90
N LEU A 229 -12.73 22.84 12.34
CA LEU A 229 -12.94 22.97 10.88
C LEU A 229 -11.62 23.11 10.10
N GLN A 230 -10.59 23.73 10.67
CA GLN A 230 -9.27 23.83 10.06
C GLN A 230 -8.54 22.47 9.95
N SER A 231 -9.05 21.42 10.56
CA SER A 231 -8.51 20.08 10.48
C SER A 231 -9.06 19.26 9.30
N LEU A 232 -10.10 19.77 8.60
CA LEU A 232 -10.61 19.15 7.40
C LEU A 232 -9.53 19.17 6.31
N ALA A 233 -9.24 18.02 5.77
CA ALA A 233 -8.32 17.83 4.66
C ALA A 233 -9.03 17.13 3.51
N LEU A 234 -8.75 17.54 2.30
CA LEU A 234 -9.20 16.94 1.05
C LEU A 234 -7.99 16.52 0.24
N GLY A 235 -8.15 15.53 -0.62
CA GLY A 235 -7.06 15.06 -1.47
C GLY A 235 -7.54 14.37 -2.73
N LEU A 236 -6.65 14.33 -3.70
CA LEU A 236 -6.83 13.72 -5.00
C LEU A 236 -5.54 12.99 -5.40
N ASN A 237 -5.64 11.74 -5.84
CA ASN A 237 -4.62 11.05 -6.62
C ASN A 237 -5.08 10.98 -8.07
N ALA A 238 -4.26 11.43 -9.00
CA ALA A 238 -4.34 11.11 -10.41
C ALA A 238 -3.32 10.00 -10.68
N SER A 239 -3.79 8.83 -11.10
CA SER A 239 -2.97 7.63 -11.29
C SER A 239 -3.01 7.22 -12.74
N TYR A 240 -1.86 7.09 -13.39
CA TYR A 240 -1.73 6.42 -14.67
C TYR A 240 -1.53 4.93 -14.43
N MET A 241 -2.51 4.13 -14.82
CA MET A 241 -2.51 2.69 -14.71
C MET A 241 -1.95 2.09 -15.98
N PHE A 242 -1.03 1.12 -15.86
CA PHE A 242 -0.41 0.48 -17.02
C PHE A 242 0.01 -0.95 -16.68
N GLY A 243 -0.02 -1.80 -17.70
CA GLY A 243 0.42 -3.18 -17.56
C GLY A 243 -0.07 -4.10 -18.65
N ASN A 244 0.39 -5.34 -18.57
CA ASN A 244 0.00 -6.41 -19.48
C ASN A 244 -0.53 -7.58 -18.65
N ILE A 245 -1.59 -8.21 -19.16
CA ILE A 245 -2.10 -9.48 -18.67
C ILE A 245 -1.99 -10.47 -19.82
N ASP A 246 -1.20 -11.51 -19.63
CA ASP A 246 -0.99 -12.56 -20.60
C ASP A 246 -1.66 -13.84 -20.11
N ASN A 247 -2.55 -14.41 -20.94
CA ASN A 247 -3.28 -15.62 -20.66
C ASN A 247 -3.01 -16.63 -21.79
N VAL A 248 -2.52 -17.80 -21.42
CA VAL A 248 -2.22 -18.88 -22.34
C VAL A 248 -3.03 -20.11 -21.97
N ARG A 249 -3.64 -20.71 -22.98
CA ARG A 249 -4.32 -22.01 -22.89
C ARG A 249 -3.64 -22.97 -23.84
N ARG A 250 -3.35 -24.18 -23.36
CA ARG A 250 -2.79 -25.24 -24.18
C ARG A 250 -3.65 -26.49 -24.03
N SER A 251 -3.86 -27.20 -25.15
CA SER A 251 -4.40 -28.56 -25.15
C SER A 251 -3.27 -29.46 -25.60
N VAL A 252 -2.82 -30.39 -24.78
CA VAL A 252 -1.72 -31.31 -25.04
C VAL A 252 -2.31 -32.71 -25.19
N PHE A 253 -2.19 -33.26 -26.36
CA PHE A 253 -2.70 -34.58 -26.73
C PHE A 253 -1.63 -35.66 -26.50
N PRO A 254 -2.05 -36.95 -26.31
CA PRO A 254 -1.12 -38.05 -26.20
C PRO A 254 -0.21 -38.16 -27.43
N PHE A 255 1.03 -38.58 -27.22
CA PHE A 255 2.05 -38.67 -28.30
C PHE A 255 1.63 -39.57 -29.48
N ASN A 256 0.84 -40.59 -29.24
CA ASN A 256 0.32 -41.54 -30.23
C ASN A 256 -1.01 -41.09 -30.84
N SER A 257 -1.51 -39.91 -30.52
CA SER A 257 -2.72 -39.32 -31.10
C SER A 257 -2.40 -38.72 -32.47
N SER A 258 -3.35 -38.77 -33.40
CA SER A 258 -3.29 -38.06 -34.71
C SER A 258 -3.59 -36.57 -34.54
N ALA A 259 -3.98 -36.11 -33.37
CA ALA A 259 -4.30 -34.71 -33.08
C ALA A 259 -3.04 -33.89 -32.80
N PHE A 260 -3.00 -32.65 -33.31
CA PHE A 260 -1.97 -31.70 -33.01
C PHE A 260 -2.30 -30.94 -31.72
N ASN A 261 -1.28 -30.68 -30.90
CA ASN A 261 -1.44 -29.79 -29.75
C ASN A 261 -1.92 -28.40 -30.20
N ALA A 262 -2.67 -27.73 -29.37
CA ALA A 262 -3.15 -26.38 -29.64
C ALA A 262 -2.73 -25.42 -28.54
N ARG A 263 -2.38 -24.19 -28.96
CA ARG A 263 -2.09 -23.08 -28.05
C ARG A 263 -2.90 -21.86 -28.45
N ALA A 264 -3.57 -21.25 -27.47
CA ALA A 264 -4.25 -19.98 -27.63
C ALA A 264 -3.70 -18.99 -26.58
N GLY A 265 -3.03 -17.96 -27.04
CA GLY A 265 -2.47 -16.88 -26.23
C GLY A 265 -3.26 -15.59 -26.42
N THR A 266 -3.48 -14.85 -25.34
CA THR A 266 -4.12 -13.55 -25.38
C THR A 266 -3.34 -12.59 -24.49
N ILE A 267 -2.86 -11.49 -25.05
CA ILE A 267 -2.17 -10.42 -24.33
C ILE A 267 -3.09 -9.21 -24.26
N THR A 268 -3.47 -8.81 -23.06
CA THR A 268 -4.26 -7.60 -22.83
C THR A 268 -3.34 -6.51 -22.29
N ARG A 269 -3.17 -5.42 -23.07
CA ARG A 269 -2.40 -4.23 -22.65
C ARG A 269 -3.36 -3.16 -22.17
N ILE A 270 -3.07 -2.61 -20.99
CA ILE A 270 -3.90 -1.61 -20.32
C ILE A 270 -3.07 -0.34 -20.15
N GLY A 271 -3.67 0.81 -20.43
CA GLY A 271 -3.01 2.09 -20.23
C GLY A 271 -4.03 3.23 -20.18
N ASP A 272 -4.32 3.79 -18.99
CA ASP A 272 -5.24 4.91 -18.83
C ASP A 272 -5.15 5.53 -17.44
N PHE A 273 -5.86 6.65 -17.23
CA PHE A 273 -5.93 7.37 -15.96
C PHE A 273 -7.07 6.89 -15.08
N ASN A 274 -6.80 6.87 -13.77
CA ASN A 274 -7.78 6.67 -12.71
C ASN A 274 -7.64 7.75 -11.64
N PHE A 275 -8.75 8.11 -10.98
CA PHE A 275 -8.79 9.15 -9.98
C PHE A 275 -9.33 8.62 -8.65
N ASP A 276 -8.57 8.87 -7.56
CA ASP A 276 -8.98 8.56 -6.20
C ASP A 276 -9.11 9.84 -5.39
N TYR A 277 -10.23 10.01 -4.74
CA TYR A 277 -10.54 11.14 -3.87
C TYR A 277 -10.44 10.74 -2.41
N GLY A 278 -10.05 11.67 -1.58
CA GLY A 278 -9.94 11.46 -0.14
C GLY A 278 -10.41 12.65 0.67
N ALA A 279 -10.97 12.35 1.82
CA ALA A 279 -11.29 13.34 2.84
C ALA A 279 -10.85 12.82 4.21
N GLN A 280 -10.31 13.70 5.05
CA GLN A 280 -9.97 13.40 6.44
C GLN A 280 -10.35 14.55 7.35
N TYR A 281 -10.77 14.20 8.55
CA TYR A 281 -11.12 15.15 9.58
C TYR A 281 -10.59 14.68 10.93
N SER A 282 -10.01 15.59 11.72
CA SER A 282 -9.56 15.27 13.08
C SER A 282 -10.25 16.16 14.11
N TYR A 283 -10.81 15.50 15.11
CA TYR A 283 -11.47 16.16 16.25
C TYR A 283 -10.71 15.88 17.53
N GLY A 284 -10.23 16.93 18.20
CA GLY A 284 -9.58 16.83 19.51
C GLY A 284 -10.62 16.83 20.60
N ILE A 285 -10.68 15.76 21.38
CA ILE A 285 -11.46 15.72 22.61
C ILE A 285 -10.65 16.43 23.68
N ASP A 286 -10.76 17.76 23.75
CA ASP A 286 -10.18 18.52 24.84
C ASP A 286 -11.03 18.25 26.07
N SER A 287 -10.40 17.68 27.09
CA SER A 287 -10.83 17.45 28.46
C SER A 287 -12.24 17.98 28.81
N ILE A 288 -13.15 17.05 29.00
CA ILE A 288 -14.39 17.30 29.72
C ILE A 288 -14.02 17.84 31.09
N LYS A 289 -14.38 19.12 31.34
CA LYS A 289 -14.32 19.85 32.61
C LYS A 289 -13.43 19.24 33.71
N GLY A 290 -12.27 19.85 33.96
CA GLY A 290 -11.59 19.81 35.23
C GLY A 290 -10.54 18.73 35.49
N ARG A 291 -10.27 17.79 34.55
CA ARG A 291 -9.12 16.88 34.64
C ARG A 291 -8.05 17.32 33.64
N ASN A 292 -6.88 17.68 34.14
CA ASN A 292 -5.66 17.81 33.35
C ASN A 292 -5.29 16.44 32.79
N LEU A 293 -5.92 16.04 31.65
CA LEU A 293 -5.49 14.86 30.93
C LEU A 293 -4.07 15.13 30.38
N LYS A 294 -3.08 14.47 30.96
CA LYS A 294 -1.68 14.52 30.49
C LYS A 294 -1.53 14.13 29.02
N GLU A 295 -2.53 13.48 28.42
CA GLU A 295 -2.51 12.99 27.04
C GLU A 295 -3.80 13.40 26.30
N LYS A 296 -3.63 14.11 25.17
CA LYS A 296 -4.75 14.56 24.32
C LYS A 296 -5.30 13.38 23.55
N VAL A 297 -6.62 13.19 23.58
CA VAL A 297 -7.32 12.20 22.75
C VAL A 297 -7.84 12.89 21.51
N LYS A 298 -7.66 12.24 20.34
CA LYS A 298 -8.17 12.70 19.05
C LYS A 298 -8.97 11.59 18.39
N LEU A 299 -10.09 11.98 17.82
CA LEU A 299 -10.86 11.15 16.87
C LEU A 299 -10.46 11.55 15.46
N LEU A 300 -10.16 10.57 14.63
CA LEU A 300 -9.78 10.73 13.24
C LEU A 300 -10.85 10.05 12.39
N PHE A 301 -11.35 10.77 11.41
CA PHE A 301 -12.32 10.27 10.43
C PHE A 301 -11.68 10.33 9.05
N GLY A 302 -11.93 9.34 8.24
CA GLY A 302 -11.49 9.28 6.86
C GLY A 302 -12.57 8.77 5.94
N ALA A 303 -12.61 9.29 4.73
CA ALA A 303 -13.41 8.77 3.64
C ALA A 303 -12.58 8.74 2.37
N THR A 304 -12.80 7.73 1.53
CA THR A 304 -12.18 7.59 0.21
C THR A 304 -13.24 7.22 -0.82
N PHE A 305 -13.03 7.67 -2.03
CA PHE A 305 -13.92 7.42 -3.14
C PHE A 305 -13.10 7.33 -4.44
N SER A 306 -13.35 6.31 -5.27
CA SER A 306 -12.81 6.21 -6.63
C SER A 306 -13.98 6.03 -7.58
N THR A 307 -14.03 6.84 -8.63
CA THR A 307 -15.08 6.74 -9.64
C THR A 307 -14.95 5.45 -10.44
N GLN A 308 -16.05 5.00 -11.00
CA GLN A 308 -16.02 4.02 -12.07
C GLN A 308 -15.23 4.60 -13.25
N THR A 309 -14.27 3.86 -13.78
CA THR A 309 -13.38 4.32 -14.85
C THR A 309 -13.35 3.31 -15.98
N ASN A 310 -13.59 3.77 -17.21
CA ASN A 310 -13.41 2.97 -18.41
C ASN A 310 -11.97 3.16 -18.89
N MET A 311 -11.14 2.14 -18.71
CA MET A 311 -9.75 2.17 -19.13
C MET A 311 -9.60 1.65 -20.55
N THR A 312 -8.83 2.36 -21.36
CA THR A 312 -8.44 1.91 -22.68
C THR A 312 -7.57 0.65 -22.61
N ALA A 313 -7.94 -0.37 -23.35
CA ALA A 313 -7.19 -1.61 -23.44
C ALA A 313 -7.04 -2.06 -24.90
N LYS A 314 -5.98 -2.85 -25.16
CA LYS A 314 -5.73 -3.49 -26.47
C LYS A 314 -5.52 -4.97 -26.25
N ILE A 315 -6.11 -5.78 -27.12
CA ILE A 315 -5.93 -7.24 -27.12
C ILE A 315 -5.16 -7.65 -28.37
N ASP A 316 -4.15 -8.49 -28.16
CA ASP A 316 -3.54 -9.34 -29.17
C ASP A 316 -3.90 -10.79 -28.86
N SER A 317 -4.34 -11.54 -29.87
CA SER A 317 -4.67 -12.96 -29.73
C SER A 317 -3.99 -13.77 -30.85
N LEU A 318 -3.21 -14.77 -30.42
CA LEU A 318 -2.56 -15.70 -31.29
C LEU A 318 -2.93 -17.14 -30.93
N SER A 319 -3.53 -17.87 -31.86
CA SER A 319 -3.86 -19.28 -31.70
C SER A 319 -3.28 -20.09 -32.85
N TYR A 320 -2.63 -21.18 -32.51
CA TYR A 320 -1.99 -22.06 -33.49
C TYR A 320 -1.93 -23.50 -32.99
N THR A 321 -1.83 -24.42 -33.93
CA THR A 321 -1.49 -25.82 -33.64
C THR A 321 0.03 -25.98 -33.65
N TYR A 322 0.54 -26.94 -32.87
CA TYR A 322 1.95 -27.22 -32.76
C TYR A 322 2.21 -28.71 -32.46
N PHE A 323 3.43 -29.14 -32.72
CA PHE A 323 3.94 -30.43 -32.26
C PHE A 323 5.25 -30.23 -31.49
N ILE A 324 5.61 -31.22 -30.70
CA ILE A 324 6.87 -31.22 -29.98
C ILE A 324 7.86 -32.05 -30.80
N ASN A 325 8.98 -31.46 -31.23
CA ASN A 325 10.01 -32.16 -31.97
C ASN A 325 10.82 -33.08 -31.04
N SER A 326 11.72 -33.90 -31.66
CA SER A 326 12.59 -34.85 -30.91
C SER A 326 13.52 -34.19 -29.89
N LEU A 327 13.73 -32.88 -29.97
CA LEU A 327 14.55 -32.10 -29.05
C LEU A 327 13.70 -31.45 -27.92
N GLY A 328 12.37 -31.69 -27.90
CA GLY A 328 11.47 -31.16 -26.89
C GLY A 328 10.99 -29.73 -27.15
N TYR A 329 11.23 -29.16 -28.33
CA TYR A 329 10.78 -27.78 -28.67
C TYR A 329 9.40 -27.78 -29.32
N GLU A 330 8.58 -26.78 -28.98
CA GLU A 330 7.31 -26.49 -29.67
C GLU A 330 7.62 -25.99 -31.11
N VAL A 331 7.09 -26.66 -32.10
CA VAL A 331 7.15 -26.23 -33.52
C VAL A 331 5.73 -25.94 -33.97
N GLY A 332 5.45 -24.67 -34.31
CA GLY A 332 4.15 -24.25 -34.84
C GLY A 332 3.88 -24.91 -36.17
N LYS A 333 2.64 -25.37 -36.40
CA LYS A 333 2.19 -25.96 -37.64
C LYS A 333 1.27 -25.01 -38.38
N ASP A 334 0.06 -24.82 -37.90
CA ASP A 334 -0.96 -24.02 -38.60
C ASP A 334 -1.44 -22.90 -37.66
N THR A 335 -1.48 -21.66 -38.17
CA THR A 335 -2.06 -20.52 -37.44
C THR A 335 -3.56 -20.52 -37.65
N ILE A 336 -4.29 -20.67 -36.52
CA ILE A 336 -5.77 -20.67 -36.52
C ILE A 336 -6.28 -19.24 -36.48
N GLN A 337 -5.64 -18.40 -35.66
CA GLN A 337 -6.05 -17.01 -35.45
C GLN A 337 -4.83 -16.15 -35.14
N ASN A 338 -4.78 -14.97 -35.75
CA ASN A 338 -3.81 -13.92 -35.43
C ASN A 338 -4.51 -12.58 -35.51
N ILE A 339 -4.87 -12.08 -34.35
CA ILE A 339 -5.54 -10.77 -34.18
C ILE A 339 -4.63 -9.88 -33.37
N GLN A 340 -4.36 -8.67 -33.88
CA GLN A 340 -3.46 -7.73 -33.26
C GLN A 340 -4.12 -6.36 -33.03
N GLY A 341 -3.86 -5.76 -31.89
CA GLY A 341 -4.19 -4.37 -31.58
C GLY A 341 -5.68 -4.05 -31.53
N VAL A 342 -6.55 -5.03 -31.28
CA VAL A 342 -8.00 -4.77 -31.12
C VAL A 342 -8.20 -3.90 -29.91
N LYS A 343 -8.74 -2.70 -30.14
CA LYS A 343 -9.04 -1.73 -29.09
C LYS A 343 -10.35 -2.09 -28.39
N GLY A 344 -10.40 -1.84 -27.10
CA GLY A 344 -11.59 -1.98 -26.28
C GLY A 344 -11.40 -1.30 -24.94
N GLU A 345 -12.33 -1.51 -24.03
CA GLU A 345 -12.33 -0.89 -22.71
C GLU A 345 -12.43 -1.93 -21.61
N ILE A 346 -11.78 -1.65 -20.49
CA ILE A 346 -11.97 -2.37 -19.23
C ILE A 346 -12.58 -1.39 -18.23
N GLN A 347 -13.78 -1.69 -17.79
CA GLN A 347 -14.52 -0.89 -16.84
C GLN A 347 -14.15 -1.29 -15.41
N LEU A 348 -13.37 -0.46 -14.72
CA LEU A 348 -13.10 -0.61 -13.29
C LEU A 348 -14.32 -0.18 -12.47
N PRO A 349 -14.61 -0.90 -11.39
CA PRO A 349 -15.74 -0.59 -10.54
C PRO A 349 -15.52 0.65 -9.68
N LEU A 350 -16.62 1.29 -9.32
CA LEU A 350 -16.67 2.30 -8.27
C LEU A 350 -16.22 1.67 -6.94
N SER A 351 -15.41 2.41 -6.19
CA SER A 351 -15.01 2.00 -4.84
C SER A 351 -15.18 3.13 -3.83
N TYR A 352 -15.51 2.78 -2.60
CA TYR A 352 -15.62 3.72 -1.49
C TYR A 352 -15.14 3.08 -0.19
N GLY A 353 -14.76 3.93 0.75
CA GLY A 353 -14.30 3.47 2.05
C GLY A 353 -14.44 4.52 3.13
N PHE A 354 -14.62 4.05 4.35
CA PHE A 354 -14.73 4.85 5.55
C PHE A 354 -13.77 4.33 6.61
N GLY A 355 -13.16 5.23 7.34
CA GLY A 355 -12.23 4.91 8.41
C GLY A 355 -12.49 5.76 9.65
N LEU A 356 -12.31 5.13 10.79
CA LEU A 356 -12.36 5.76 12.10
C LEU A 356 -11.11 5.40 12.88
N ALA A 357 -10.48 6.36 13.54
CA ALA A 357 -9.38 6.05 14.45
C ALA A 357 -9.44 6.90 15.72
N ILE A 358 -8.96 6.31 16.80
CA ILE A 358 -8.80 6.95 18.10
C ILE A 358 -7.32 6.99 18.42
N LYS A 359 -6.78 8.19 18.61
CA LYS A 359 -5.38 8.41 18.99
C LYS A 359 -5.29 9.03 20.38
N LYS A 360 -4.56 8.38 21.29
CA LYS A 360 -4.26 8.89 22.64
C LYS A 360 -2.79 9.26 22.74
N GLY A 361 -2.51 10.55 22.64
CA GLY A 361 -1.14 11.10 22.56
C GLY A 361 -0.37 10.50 21.38
N ASP A 362 0.90 10.19 21.62
CA ASP A 362 1.75 9.44 20.65
C ASP A 362 1.85 7.94 21.03
N LYS A 363 1.10 7.51 22.07
CA LYS A 363 1.25 6.19 22.68
C LYS A 363 0.32 5.15 22.07
N TRP A 364 -0.95 5.48 21.90
CA TRP A 364 -1.95 4.54 21.38
C TRP A 364 -2.66 5.10 20.16
N LEU A 365 -2.83 4.23 19.17
CA LEU A 365 -3.67 4.44 18.01
C LEU A 365 -4.46 3.15 17.76
N ILE A 366 -5.78 3.27 17.69
CA ILE A 366 -6.70 2.18 17.31
C ILE A 366 -7.47 2.69 16.11
N ALA A 367 -7.52 1.90 15.04
CA ALA A 367 -8.16 2.29 13.78
C ALA A 367 -9.03 1.14 13.25
N GLY A 368 -10.15 1.48 12.65
CA GLY A 368 -11.02 0.57 11.92
C GLY A 368 -11.39 1.16 10.57
N ASP A 369 -11.36 0.32 9.54
CA ASP A 369 -11.72 0.70 8.17
C ASP A 369 -12.76 -0.25 7.60
N PHE A 370 -13.68 0.28 6.81
CA PHE A 370 -14.58 -0.41 5.90
C PHE A 370 -14.32 0.07 4.49
N ALA A 371 -14.20 -0.83 3.53
CA ALA A 371 -14.06 -0.49 2.11
C ALA A 371 -14.89 -1.46 1.27
N ALA A 372 -15.52 -0.95 0.22
CA ALA A 372 -16.33 -1.74 -0.71
C ALA A 372 -16.05 -1.34 -2.16
N GLN A 373 -16.25 -2.30 -3.09
CA GLN A 373 -16.09 -2.13 -4.52
C GLN A 373 -17.22 -2.85 -5.27
N GLN A 374 -17.79 -2.20 -6.27
CA GLN A 374 -18.96 -2.68 -7.02
C GLN A 374 -18.55 -3.55 -8.23
N TRP A 375 -17.87 -4.67 -7.98
CA TRP A 375 -17.38 -5.55 -9.04
C TRP A 375 -18.45 -6.18 -9.93
N SER A 376 -19.71 -6.17 -9.52
CA SER A 376 -20.83 -6.59 -10.36
C SER A 376 -21.00 -5.75 -11.64
N THR A 377 -20.42 -4.53 -11.67
CA THR A 377 -20.44 -3.66 -12.85
C THR A 377 -19.23 -3.84 -13.76
N TYR A 378 -18.27 -4.70 -13.40
CA TYR A 378 -17.05 -4.92 -14.17
C TYR A 378 -17.35 -5.47 -15.56
N LYS A 379 -16.73 -4.86 -16.57
CA LYS A 379 -16.78 -5.30 -17.96
C LYS A 379 -15.38 -5.25 -18.56
N ALA A 380 -15.07 -6.21 -19.40
CA ALA A 380 -13.87 -6.23 -20.20
C ALA A 380 -14.25 -6.49 -21.66
N PHE A 381 -13.90 -5.56 -22.58
CA PHE A 381 -14.25 -5.64 -24.00
C PHE A 381 -15.75 -5.90 -24.24
N ASN A 382 -16.60 -5.13 -23.55
CA ASN A 382 -18.07 -5.23 -23.54
C ASN A 382 -18.64 -6.59 -23.06
N LYS A 383 -17.79 -7.47 -22.51
CA LYS A 383 -18.21 -8.73 -21.91
C LYS A 383 -18.28 -8.57 -20.39
N THR A 384 -19.41 -8.87 -19.81
CA THR A 384 -19.55 -8.97 -18.35
C THR A 384 -18.89 -10.25 -17.86
N GLN A 385 -18.20 -10.18 -16.74
CA GLN A 385 -17.78 -11.35 -15.97
C GLN A 385 -18.70 -11.45 -14.74
N ASP A 386 -19.05 -12.67 -14.36
CA ASP A 386 -19.92 -12.90 -13.19
C ASP A 386 -19.14 -12.67 -11.88
N LEU A 387 -18.80 -11.41 -11.63
CA LEU A 387 -18.14 -10.96 -10.42
C LEU A 387 -19.18 -10.38 -9.44
N LYS A 388 -18.97 -10.58 -8.16
CA LYS A 388 -19.84 -10.08 -7.08
C LYS A 388 -19.20 -8.86 -6.41
N ASN A 389 -20.01 -8.03 -5.80
CA ASN A 389 -19.52 -6.91 -5.03
C ASN A 389 -18.64 -7.39 -3.88
N SER A 390 -17.51 -6.74 -3.69
CA SER A 390 -16.56 -7.09 -2.63
C SER A 390 -16.59 -6.06 -1.51
N PHE A 391 -16.30 -6.51 -0.29
CA PHE A 391 -16.06 -5.62 0.83
C PHE A 391 -14.93 -6.11 1.73
N ARG A 392 -14.35 -5.19 2.49
CA ARG A 392 -13.29 -5.46 3.46
C ARG A 392 -13.55 -4.67 4.73
N VAL A 393 -13.42 -5.35 5.85
CA VAL A 393 -13.39 -4.78 7.20
C VAL A 393 -12.02 -5.02 7.79
N SER A 394 -11.43 -4.02 8.39
CA SER A 394 -10.14 -4.17 9.07
C SER A 394 -10.11 -3.39 10.38
N LEU A 395 -9.39 -3.93 11.35
CA LEU A 395 -9.14 -3.35 12.65
C LEU A 395 -7.66 -3.40 12.92
N GLY A 396 -7.08 -2.28 13.35
CA GLY A 396 -5.65 -2.17 13.61
C GLY A 396 -5.35 -1.39 14.87
N THR A 397 -4.26 -1.74 15.53
CA THR A 397 -3.75 -1.01 16.69
C THR A 397 -2.26 -0.78 16.57
N GLN A 398 -1.82 0.35 17.10
CA GLN A 398 -0.41 0.69 17.26
C GLN A 398 -0.15 1.16 18.69
N TYR A 399 0.91 0.65 19.30
CA TYR A 399 1.39 1.02 20.61
C TYR A 399 2.85 1.45 20.57
N VAL A 400 3.16 2.61 21.16
CA VAL A 400 4.53 3.11 21.31
C VAL A 400 4.72 3.47 22.79
N PRO A 401 5.48 2.72 23.57
CA PRO A 401 5.62 2.96 25.01
C PRO A 401 6.06 4.37 25.33
N ASN A 402 7.09 4.88 24.66
CA ASN A 402 7.56 6.26 24.79
C ASN A 402 8.39 6.68 23.56
N SER A 403 7.77 7.40 22.63
CA SER A 403 8.43 7.88 21.39
C SER A 403 9.59 8.85 21.65
N LYS A 404 9.61 9.52 22.81
CA LYS A 404 10.64 10.50 23.20
C LYS A 404 11.74 9.93 24.11
N ALA A 405 11.74 8.65 24.40
CA ALA A 405 12.73 8.02 25.28
C ALA A 405 14.14 8.19 24.75
N ASN A 406 15.07 8.61 25.61
CA ASN A 406 16.48 8.87 25.29
C ASN A 406 17.38 7.80 25.92
N GLY A 407 18.57 7.57 25.32
CA GLY A 407 19.59 6.64 25.82
C GLY A 407 19.51 5.24 25.16
N LYS A 408 20.64 4.51 25.21
CA LYS A 408 20.79 3.19 24.58
C LYS A 408 19.83 2.15 25.18
N GLY A 409 19.63 2.11 26.50
CA GLY A 409 18.75 1.16 27.20
C GLY A 409 17.25 1.38 26.97
N ASN A 410 16.83 2.46 26.31
CA ASN A 410 15.44 2.79 26.09
C ASN A 410 14.96 2.56 24.64
N TYR A 411 15.72 1.84 23.83
CA TYR A 411 15.38 1.61 22.41
C TYR A 411 14.02 0.92 22.24
N LEU A 412 13.75 -0.13 23.00
CA LEU A 412 12.48 -0.88 22.95
C LEU A 412 11.26 0.01 23.26
N LYS A 413 11.41 1.06 24.07
CA LYS A 413 10.33 1.99 24.37
C LYS A 413 9.93 2.88 23.18
N ARG A 414 10.78 2.97 22.15
CA ARG A 414 10.54 3.79 20.94
C ARG A 414 10.01 2.97 19.76
N ILE A 415 10.04 1.65 19.86
CA ILE A 415 9.53 0.76 18.82
C ILE A 415 8.01 0.95 18.70
N TYR A 416 7.53 0.98 17.48
CA TYR A 416 6.11 0.96 17.13
C TYR A 416 5.66 -0.50 17.04
N TYR A 417 4.90 -0.96 18.02
CA TYR A 417 4.29 -2.29 18.04
C TYR A 417 2.93 -2.20 17.38
N ARG A 418 2.66 -3.05 16.40
CA ARG A 418 1.42 -3.03 15.62
C ARG A 418 0.80 -4.41 15.57
N ALA A 419 -0.53 -4.44 15.57
CA ALA A 419 -1.32 -5.63 15.33
C ALA A 419 -2.60 -5.27 14.57
N GLY A 420 -3.16 -6.23 13.85
CA GLY A 420 -4.38 -6.00 13.11
C GLY A 420 -5.09 -7.28 12.69
N LEU A 421 -6.36 -7.10 12.36
CA LEU A 421 -7.28 -8.13 11.87
C LEU A 421 -7.90 -7.64 10.57
N ARG A 422 -8.12 -8.56 9.65
CA ARG A 422 -8.79 -8.27 8.38
C ARG A 422 -9.73 -9.40 8.01
N TYR A 423 -10.92 -9.02 7.59
CA TYR A 423 -11.89 -9.88 6.93
C TYR A 423 -12.31 -9.23 5.61
N SER A 424 -12.39 -10.01 4.55
CA SER A 424 -12.91 -9.55 3.27
C SER A 424 -13.69 -10.64 2.56
N GLN A 425 -14.79 -10.24 1.95
CA GLN A 425 -15.47 -11.00 0.92
C GLN A 425 -14.91 -10.53 -0.41
N THR A 426 -14.31 -11.45 -1.17
CA THR A 426 -13.71 -11.12 -2.47
C THR A 426 -14.79 -10.94 -3.54
N MET A 427 -14.39 -10.51 -4.71
CA MET A 427 -15.28 -10.40 -5.87
C MET A 427 -15.66 -11.75 -6.49
N LEU A 428 -15.12 -12.85 -5.99
CA LEU A 428 -15.30 -14.17 -6.59
C LEU A 428 -16.37 -14.97 -5.87
N GLU A 429 -17.32 -15.48 -6.65
CA GLU A 429 -18.25 -16.51 -6.27
C GLU A 429 -18.11 -17.66 -7.27
N LEU A 430 -17.65 -18.80 -6.83
CA LEU A 430 -17.38 -19.97 -7.68
C LEU A 430 -18.22 -21.16 -7.19
N LYS A 431 -18.93 -21.83 -8.09
CA LYS A 431 -19.81 -22.95 -7.75
C LYS A 431 -20.76 -22.61 -6.60
N ASN A 432 -21.40 -21.43 -6.66
CA ASN A 432 -22.30 -20.88 -5.63
C ASN A 432 -21.63 -20.72 -4.24
N THR A 433 -20.31 -20.56 -4.21
CA THR A 433 -19.57 -20.36 -2.95
C THR A 433 -18.79 -19.06 -3.05
N SER A 434 -19.12 -18.09 -2.19
CA SER A 434 -18.38 -16.83 -2.10
C SER A 434 -17.01 -17.04 -1.49
N LEU A 435 -15.96 -16.53 -2.14
CA LEU A 435 -14.61 -16.60 -1.59
C LEU A 435 -14.39 -15.52 -0.54
N THR A 436 -14.10 -15.96 0.67
CA THR A 436 -13.75 -15.08 1.79
C THR A 436 -12.26 -15.18 2.10
N GLU A 437 -11.70 -14.10 2.64
CA GLU A 437 -10.32 -14.03 3.09
C GLU A 437 -10.28 -13.39 4.48
N TYR A 438 -9.50 -13.96 5.40
CA TYR A 438 -9.22 -13.38 6.70
C TYR A 438 -7.74 -13.47 7.02
N GLY A 439 -7.23 -12.48 7.76
CA GLY A 439 -5.82 -12.40 8.12
C GLY A 439 -5.60 -11.71 9.46
N PHE A 440 -4.54 -12.16 10.13
CA PHE A 440 -3.99 -11.58 11.34
C PHE A 440 -2.63 -10.98 10.99
N SER A 441 -2.42 -9.73 11.33
CA SER A 441 -1.16 -9.05 11.07
C SER A 441 -0.49 -8.58 12.34
N PHE A 442 0.84 -8.63 12.34
CA PHE A 442 1.71 -8.09 13.37
C PHE A 442 2.84 -7.32 12.72
N GLY A 443 3.39 -6.34 13.41
CA GLY A 443 4.53 -5.63 12.88
C GLY A 443 5.22 -4.73 13.87
N LEU A 444 6.45 -4.37 13.46
CA LEU A 444 7.35 -3.51 14.21
C LEU A 444 7.76 -2.33 13.33
N GLY A 445 7.76 -1.14 13.91
CA GLY A 445 8.40 0.02 13.33
C GLY A 445 9.64 0.37 14.15
N LEU A 446 10.79 0.18 13.55
CA LEU A 446 12.11 0.32 14.18
C LEU A 446 12.70 1.69 13.84
N PRO A 447 12.75 2.66 14.76
CA PRO A 447 13.40 3.94 14.51
C PRO A 447 14.89 3.76 14.29
N VAL A 448 15.41 4.19 13.13
CA VAL A 448 16.81 4.10 12.73
C VAL A 448 17.36 5.51 12.58
N GLY A 449 18.52 5.74 13.18
CA GLY A 449 19.18 7.05 13.14
C GLY A 449 18.58 8.02 14.17
N ARG A 450 19.48 8.81 14.75
CA ARG A 450 19.11 9.82 15.73
C ARG A 450 20.04 11.00 15.62
N SER A 451 19.60 12.04 14.98
CA SER A 451 20.14 13.35 15.28
C SER A 451 18.97 14.24 15.68
N PHE A 452 18.82 14.45 16.97
CA PHE A 452 17.89 15.44 17.50
C PHE A 452 18.19 16.85 16.95
N LEU A 453 19.48 17.08 16.61
CA LEU A 453 19.96 18.32 16.00
C LEU A 453 19.68 18.40 14.49
N LEU A 454 19.66 17.29 13.76
CA LEU A 454 19.49 17.26 12.30
C LEU A 454 18.05 16.97 11.89
N GLN A 455 17.16 16.60 12.82
CA GLN A 455 15.75 16.26 12.59
C GLN A 455 15.49 15.20 11.49
N ASN A 456 16.50 14.37 11.19
CA ASN A 456 16.41 13.28 10.24
C ASN A 456 15.96 12.03 10.98
N PHE A 457 14.78 11.55 10.66
CA PHE A 457 14.19 10.37 11.27
C PHE A 457 13.90 9.33 10.19
N SER A 458 14.43 8.14 10.35
CA SER A 458 14.14 7.01 9.48
C SER A 458 13.46 5.91 10.27
N LEU A 459 12.60 5.15 9.61
CA LEU A 459 11.88 4.04 10.21
C LEU A 459 11.99 2.83 9.29
N VAL A 460 12.35 1.68 9.84
CA VAL A 460 12.21 0.39 9.18
C VAL A 460 10.92 -0.24 9.69
N ASN A 461 9.98 -0.47 8.80
CA ASN A 461 8.71 -1.11 9.11
C ASN A 461 8.77 -2.57 8.66
N ILE A 462 8.48 -3.50 9.55
CA ILE A 462 8.38 -4.93 9.27
C ILE A 462 6.95 -5.33 9.64
N GLY A 463 6.25 -5.94 8.70
CA GLY A 463 4.91 -6.48 8.92
C GLY A 463 4.84 -7.93 8.45
N ILE A 464 4.13 -8.76 9.19
CA ILE A 464 3.84 -10.15 8.87
C ILE A 464 2.32 -10.33 8.97
N GLU A 465 1.72 -11.01 8.00
CA GLU A 465 0.31 -11.39 7.98
C GLU A 465 0.18 -12.88 7.73
N ILE A 466 -0.63 -13.55 8.53
CA ILE A 466 -0.99 -14.96 8.39
C ILE A 466 -2.50 -15.02 8.18
N GLY A 467 -2.96 -15.84 7.24
CA GLY A 467 -4.38 -15.94 6.97
C GLY A 467 -4.75 -17.03 5.98
N ASN A 468 -6.02 -17.07 5.67
CA ASN A 468 -6.60 -18.04 4.74
C ASN A 468 -7.52 -17.34 3.74
N ARG A 469 -7.60 -17.90 2.52
CA ARG A 469 -8.55 -17.53 1.48
C ARG A 469 -9.18 -18.77 0.87
N GLY A 470 -10.50 -18.71 0.65
CA GLY A 470 -11.25 -19.81 0.03
C GLY A 470 -11.50 -21.00 0.95
N THR A 471 -12.00 -22.08 0.36
CA THR A 471 -12.44 -23.29 1.05
C THR A 471 -12.15 -24.53 0.21
N LEU A 472 -12.15 -25.70 0.81
CA LEU A 472 -12.10 -27.00 0.10
C LEU A 472 -13.49 -27.48 -0.37
N SER A 473 -14.55 -26.87 0.13
CA SER A 473 -15.92 -27.23 -0.25
C SER A 473 -16.13 -27.03 -1.75
N ASN A 474 -16.99 -27.85 -2.35
CA ASN A 474 -17.35 -27.78 -3.78
C ASN A 474 -16.16 -27.94 -4.75
N GLY A 475 -15.06 -28.60 -4.32
CA GLY A 475 -13.86 -28.78 -5.12
C GLY A 475 -13.13 -27.47 -5.42
N LEU A 476 -13.23 -26.49 -4.53
CA LEU A 476 -12.47 -25.24 -4.59
C LEU A 476 -11.08 -25.41 -3.96
N ILE A 477 -10.24 -24.40 -4.09
CA ILE A 477 -8.88 -24.37 -3.56
C ILE A 477 -8.87 -23.53 -2.29
N LYS A 478 -8.34 -24.09 -1.21
CA LYS A 478 -8.02 -23.33 0.00
C LYS A 478 -6.59 -22.84 -0.06
N GLU A 479 -6.38 -21.56 0.18
CA GLU A 479 -5.07 -20.94 0.25
C GLU A 479 -4.76 -20.56 1.70
N GLN A 480 -3.64 -21.00 2.21
CA GLN A 480 -3.06 -20.54 3.46
C GLN A 480 -1.87 -19.66 3.11
N PHE A 481 -1.86 -18.42 3.57
CA PHE A 481 -0.79 -17.50 3.23
C PHE A 481 -0.02 -16.97 4.44
N LEU A 482 1.27 -16.81 4.24
CA LEU A 482 2.17 -16.03 5.07
C LEU A 482 2.72 -14.90 4.18
N ARG A 483 2.34 -13.67 4.48
CA ARG A 483 2.80 -12.48 3.78
C ARG A 483 3.71 -11.68 4.70
N ALA A 484 4.85 -11.24 4.19
CA ALA A 484 5.73 -10.32 4.91
C ALA A 484 5.98 -9.07 4.08
N THR A 485 6.08 -7.93 4.73
CA THR A 485 6.42 -6.65 4.08
C THR A 485 7.53 -5.98 4.88
N ILE A 486 8.57 -5.54 4.18
CA ILE A 486 9.63 -4.71 4.74
C ILE A 486 9.56 -3.36 4.04
N GLY A 487 9.46 -2.30 4.82
CA GLY A 487 9.38 -0.93 4.31
C GLY A 487 10.37 -0.01 4.98
N PHE A 488 10.94 0.89 4.20
CA PHE A 488 11.86 1.93 4.67
C PHE A 488 11.18 3.28 4.51
N THR A 489 11.10 4.05 5.60
CA THR A 489 10.61 5.42 5.62
C THR A 489 11.77 6.33 5.97
N ILE A 490 12.11 7.26 5.09
CA ILE A 490 13.19 8.23 5.26
C ILE A 490 12.58 9.62 5.28
N ASN A 491 12.82 10.37 6.35
CA ASN A 491 12.34 11.74 6.49
C ASN A 491 13.54 12.68 6.50
N ASP A 492 13.49 13.72 5.66
CA ASP A 492 14.52 14.73 5.58
C ASP A 492 13.96 16.12 5.30
N ARG A 493 14.75 17.15 5.54
CA ARG A 493 14.44 18.53 5.20
C ARG A 493 15.09 18.90 3.87
N TRP A 494 14.29 18.96 2.81
CA TRP A 494 14.74 19.46 1.52
C TRP A 494 14.36 20.94 1.36
N PHE A 495 15.03 21.62 0.45
CA PHE A 495 14.76 23.03 0.09
C PHE A 495 15.01 24.06 1.21
N VAL A 496 15.79 23.70 2.23
CA VAL A 496 16.28 24.66 3.22
C VAL A 496 17.65 25.14 2.78
N LYS A 497 17.78 26.46 2.49
CA LYS A 497 19.09 27.07 2.25
C LYS A 497 19.93 26.86 3.51
N SER A 498 21.11 26.24 3.37
CA SER A 498 22.11 26.24 4.44
C SER A 498 22.49 27.68 4.71
N LYS A 499 22.33 28.17 5.93
CA LYS A 499 22.96 29.41 6.36
C LYS A 499 24.44 29.08 6.46
N PHE A 500 25.22 29.66 5.61
CA PHE A 500 26.64 29.78 5.79
C PHE A 500 26.82 30.89 6.83
N ASP A 501 27.19 30.54 8.04
CA ASP A 501 27.76 31.46 9.03
C ASP A 501 29.24 31.58 8.80
#